data_9041aaf7e3e07562f257e6d4b4a4ce12
#
_entry.id   9041aaf7e3e07562f257e6d4b4a4ce12
#
_cell.length_a   1.000
_cell.length_b   1.000
_cell.length_c   1.000
_cell.angle_alpha   90.00
_cell.angle_beta   90.00
_cell.angle_gamma   90.00
#
_symmetry.space_group_name_H-M   'P 1'
#
loop_
_entity.id
_entity.type
_entity.pdbx_description
1 polymer ?
#
loop_
_entity_poly.entity_id
_entity_poly.type
_entity_poly.pdbx_seq_one_letter_code
_entity_poly.pdbx_strand_id
1 'polypeptide(L)'
;RQRQMCIRDRSNKALIDEIFAGTRYKVVYQPNMGDYLLCHAAFVTPAAFACYKTDGNLKKLKGNTAYLRKMVDANIEAYRAIRDAGHEILPDADKAFESDKYRKVCLRFFKLMAATSLGKVCASDHAMSATDEMSALNRDLKQFFDANGADYPVWRELEKECGKYLK
;
A
#
# COMPACT_ATOMS: atom_id res chain seq x y z
N ARG A 1 2.83 -19.80 -7.45
CA ARG A 1 2.67 -18.35 -7.23
C ARG A 1 3.25 -17.60 -8.41
N GLN A 2 2.45 -16.86 -9.14
CA GLN A 2 2.94 -15.90 -10.13
C GLN A 2 3.53 -14.71 -9.37
N ARG A 3 4.81 -14.40 -9.62
CA ARG A 3 5.41 -13.13 -9.17
C ARG A 3 5.29 -12.12 -10.31
N GLN A 4 4.74 -10.97 -10.01
CA GLN A 4 4.63 -9.86 -10.94
C GLN A 4 5.81 -8.92 -10.69
N MET A 5 6.50 -8.53 -11.76
CA MET A 5 7.55 -7.52 -11.72
C MET A 5 7.11 -6.31 -12.53
N CYS A 6 7.20 -5.13 -11.91
CA CYS A 6 6.95 -3.86 -12.58
C CYS A 6 8.28 -3.24 -12.98
N ILE A 7 8.45 -2.90 -14.26
CA ILE A 7 9.71 -2.42 -14.82
C ILE A 7 9.50 -1.03 -15.40
N ARG A 8 10.32 -0.08 -14.98
CA ARG A 8 10.25 1.32 -15.40
C ARG A 8 10.88 1.57 -16.77
N ASP A 9 11.91 0.82 -17.11
CA ASP A 9 12.69 1.05 -18.35
C ASP A 9 12.10 0.27 -19.53
N ARG A 10 11.69 1.00 -20.57
CA ARG A 10 11.15 0.44 -21.82
C ARG A 10 12.25 0.10 -22.82
N SER A 11 13.45 0.66 -22.67
CA SER A 11 14.56 0.47 -23.62
C SER A 11 15.05 -0.97 -23.64
N ASN A 12 14.94 -1.70 -22.52
CA ASN A 12 15.37 -3.07 -22.35
C ASN A 12 14.23 -4.10 -22.42
N LYS A 13 13.05 -3.71 -22.97
CA LYS A 13 11.87 -4.58 -22.99
C LYS A 13 12.16 -5.96 -23.62
N ALA A 14 12.83 -5.97 -24.77
CA ALA A 14 13.13 -7.23 -25.48
C ALA A 14 14.03 -8.15 -24.64
N LEU A 15 15.06 -7.61 -24.01
CA LEU A 15 15.97 -8.35 -23.12
C LEU A 15 15.22 -8.92 -21.90
N ILE A 16 14.34 -8.12 -21.30
CA ILE A 16 13.54 -8.55 -20.15
C ILE A 16 12.58 -9.65 -20.55
N ASP A 17 11.88 -9.52 -21.69
CA ASP A 17 10.99 -10.55 -22.21
C ASP A 17 11.75 -11.84 -22.47
N GLU A 18 12.98 -11.75 -22.99
CA GLU A 18 13.86 -12.93 -23.21
C GLU A 18 14.28 -13.59 -21.88
N ILE A 19 14.75 -12.81 -20.90
CA ILE A 19 15.18 -13.32 -19.58
C ILE A 19 14.04 -14.07 -18.87
N PHE A 20 12.81 -13.56 -18.99
CA PHE A 20 11.66 -14.15 -18.32
C PHE A 20 10.87 -15.14 -19.18
N ALA A 21 11.28 -15.34 -20.47
CA ALA A 21 10.66 -16.31 -21.35
C ALA A 21 10.74 -17.72 -20.74
N GLY A 22 9.62 -18.45 -20.76
CA GLY A 22 9.53 -19.82 -20.21
C GLY A 22 9.50 -19.88 -18.66
N THR A 23 9.60 -18.76 -17.95
CA THR A 23 9.46 -18.73 -16.49
C THR A 23 7.97 -18.66 -16.07
N ARG A 24 7.72 -18.88 -14.76
CA ARG A 24 6.37 -18.68 -14.18
C ARG A 24 6.07 -17.22 -13.82
N TYR A 25 6.96 -16.29 -14.16
CA TYR A 25 6.77 -14.87 -13.91
C TYR A 25 5.96 -14.24 -15.03
N LYS A 26 5.01 -13.40 -14.66
CA LYS A 26 4.33 -12.52 -15.60
C LYS A 26 4.98 -11.14 -15.52
N VAL A 27 5.62 -10.73 -16.60
CA VAL A 27 6.15 -9.38 -16.75
C VAL A 27 5.00 -8.44 -17.12
N VAL A 28 4.87 -7.35 -16.39
CA VAL A 28 3.88 -6.29 -16.67
C VAL A 28 4.61 -4.98 -16.82
N TYR A 29 4.44 -4.35 -17.97
CA TYR A 29 5.01 -3.03 -18.25
C TYR A 29 4.00 -1.95 -17.89
N GLN A 30 4.31 -1.18 -16.85
CA GLN A 30 3.46 -0.07 -16.40
C GLN A 30 3.92 1.22 -17.10
N PRO A 31 3.10 1.82 -17.98
CA PRO A 31 3.45 3.04 -18.70
C PRO A 31 3.55 4.26 -17.76
N ASN A 32 2.70 4.33 -16.75
CA ASN A 32 2.70 5.40 -15.75
C ASN A 32 3.20 4.85 -14.41
N MET A 33 4.52 4.63 -14.33
CA MET A 33 5.15 4.08 -13.13
C MET A 33 5.11 5.06 -11.96
N GLY A 34 5.13 6.38 -12.22
CA GLY A 34 5.07 7.40 -11.17
C GLY A 34 3.79 7.28 -10.35
N ASP A 35 2.64 7.32 -11.02
CA ASP A 35 1.34 7.20 -10.35
C ASP A 35 1.13 5.82 -9.73
N TYR A 36 1.65 4.76 -10.40
CA TYR A 36 1.61 3.41 -9.83
C TYR A 36 2.36 3.33 -8.49
N LEU A 37 3.56 3.89 -8.41
CA LEU A 37 4.36 3.88 -7.17
C LEU A 37 3.74 4.76 -6.09
N LEU A 38 3.16 5.91 -6.46
CA LEU A 38 2.43 6.78 -5.54
C LEU A 38 1.23 6.06 -4.93
N CYS A 39 0.41 5.41 -5.75
CA CYS A 39 -0.73 4.60 -5.28
C CYS A 39 -0.27 3.41 -4.44
N HIS A 40 0.82 2.75 -4.83
CA HIS A 40 1.38 1.64 -4.07
C HIS A 40 1.86 2.09 -2.68
N ALA A 41 2.59 3.20 -2.59
CA ALA A 41 3.01 3.79 -1.31
C ALA A 41 1.80 4.13 -0.43
N ALA A 42 0.76 4.75 -1.00
CA ALA A 42 -0.49 5.05 -0.29
C ALA A 42 -1.19 3.80 0.23
N PHE A 43 -1.13 2.67 -0.50
CA PHE A 43 -1.74 1.41 -0.09
C PHE A 43 -0.96 0.69 1.01
N VAL A 44 0.37 0.66 0.93
CA VAL A 44 1.19 -0.13 1.87
C VAL A 44 1.44 0.58 3.19
N THR A 45 1.40 1.92 3.24
CA THR A 45 1.70 2.68 4.46
C THR A 45 0.72 2.40 5.61
N PRO A 46 -0.61 2.36 5.43
CA PRO A 46 -1.53 1.95 6.51
C PRO A 46 -1.31 0.50 6.98
N ALA A 47 -0.81 -0.39 6.12
CA ALA A 47 -0.41 -1.73 6.54
C ALA A 47 0.86 -1.70 7.41
N ALA A 48 1.83 -0.83 7.11
CA ALA A 48 2.99 -0.60 7.95
C ALA A 48 2.57 -0.04 9.33
N PHE A 49 1.63 0.90 9.39
CA PHE A 49 1.07 1.39 10.65
C PHE A 49 0.51 0.26 11.52
N ALA A 50 -0.23 -0.66 10.92
CA ALA A 50 -0.74 -1.84 11.62
C ALA A 50 0.40 -2.75 12.16
N CYS A 51 1.49 -2.89 11.39
CA CYS A 51 2.67 -3.62 11.84
C CYS A 51 3.31 -2.94 13.05
N TYR A 52 3.47 -1.63 13.01
CA TYR A 52 4.06 -0.85 14.11
C TYR A 52 3.21 -0.87 15.37
N LYS A 53 1.90 -0.66 15.26
CA LYS A 53 0.96 -0.80 16.38
C LYS A 53 1.05 -2.15 17.09
N THR A 54 1.37 -3.19 16.37
CA THR A 54 1.37 -4.58 16.87
C THR A 54 2.76 -5.15 17.14
N ASP A 55 3.82 -4.33 17.02
CA ASP A 55 5.23 -4.76 17.11
C ASP A 55 5.52 -5.94 16.14
N GLY A 56 5.07 -5.81 14.89
CA GLY A 56 5.25 -6.81 13.83
C GLY A 56 4.32 -8.03 13.90
N ASN A 57 3.45 -8.13 14.89
CA ASN A 57 2.55 -9.26 15.02
C ASN A 57 1.11 -8.90 14.62
N LEU A 58 0.83 -8.87 13.32
CA LEU A 58 -0.51 -8.56 12.80
C LEU A 58 -1.63 -9.48 13.30
N LYS A 59 -1.30 -10.67 13.83
CA LYS A 59 -2.31 -11.58 14.43
C LYS A 59 -3.01 -10.94 15.64
N LYS A 60 -2.39 -9.95 16.28
CA LYS A 60 -3.03 -9.18 17.36
C LYS A 60 -4.25 -8.37 16.86
N LEU A 61 -4.36 -8.14 15.55
CA LEU A 61 -5.52 -7.49 14.93
C LEU A 61 -6.59 -8.49 14.44
N LYS A 62 -6.38 -9.79 14.62
CA LYS A 62 -7.39 -10.79 14.28
C LYS A 62 -8.67 -10.50 15.06
N GLY A 63 -9.78 -10.30 14.34
CA GLY A 63 -11.08 -9.95 14.95
C GLY A 63 -11.28 -8.45 15.18
N ASN A 64 -10.24 -7.63 15.18
CA ASN A 64 -10.38 -6.17 15.31
C ASN A 64 -10.82 -5.54 13.98
N THR A 65 -12.06 -5.82 13.58
CA THR A 65 -12.62 -5.31 12.32
C THR A 65 -12.68 -3.79 12.28
N ALA A 66 -12.83 -3.12 13.42
CA ALA A 66 -12.87 -1.66 13.49
C ALA A 66 -11.54 -1.06 13.03
N TYR A 67 -10.42 -1.55 13.55
CA TYR A 67 -9.10 -1.10 13.13
C TYR A 67 -8.81 -1.40 11.65
N LEU A 68 -9.15 -2.61 11.19
CA LEU A 68 -8.96 -2.99 9.80
C LEU A 68 -9.82 -2.14 8.83
N ARG A 69 -10.98 -1.65 9.25
CA ARG A 69 -11.77 -0.67 8.49
C ARG A 69 -11.07 0.68 8.41
N LYS A 70 -10.48 1.17 9.50
CA LYS A 70 -9.69 2.41 9.47
C LYS A 70 -8.53 2.33 8.48
N MET A 71 -7.86 1.17 8.36
CA MET A 71 -6.83 0.99 7.32
C MET A 71 -7.40 1.18 5.91
N VAL A 72 -8.59 0.63 5.64
CA VAL A 72 -9.26 0.83 4.35
C VAL A 72 -9.66 2.30 4.15
N ASP A 73 -10.17 2.95 5.18
CA ASP A 73 -10.57 4.36 5.12
C ASP A 73 -9.35 5.27 4.88
N ALA A 74 -8.22 5.02 5.53
CA ALA A 74 -6.97 5.74 5.27
C ALA A 74 -6.46 5.55 3.83
N ASN A 75 -6.55 4.33 3.26
CA ASN A 75 -6.26 4.13 1.84
C ASN A 75 -7.18 4.97 0.93
N ILE A 76 -8.46 5.06 1.27
CA ILE A 76 -9.42 5.84 0.50
C ILE A 76 -9.13 7.34 0.59
N GLU A 77 -8.78 7.85 1.78
CA GLU A 77 -8.32 9.24 1.95
C GLU A 77 -7.12 9.54 1.04
N ALA A 78 -6.11 8.66 1.07
CA ALA A 78 -4.90 8.81 0.26
C ALA A 78 -5.21 8.75 -1.25
N TYR A 79 -6.02 7.81 -1.70
CA TYR A 79 -6.38 7.71 -3.12
C TYR A 79 -7.24 8.89 -3.57
N ARG A 80 -8.09 9.44 -2.71
CA ARG A 80 -8.82 10.67 -3.00
C ARG A 80 -7.86 11.83 -3.20
N ALA A 81 -6.90 12.02 -2.29
CA ALA A 81 -5.88 13.05 -2.43
C ALA A 81 -5.06 12.91 -3.73
N ILE A 82 -4.69 11.69 -4.10
CA ILE A 82 -3.96 11.40 -5.34
C ILE A 82 -4.80 11.74 -6.58
N ARG A 83 -6.05 11.31 -6.62
CA ARG A 83 -6.97 11.61 -7.72
C ARG A 83 -7.25 13.10 -7.86
N ASP A 84 -7.52 13.77 -6.75
CA ASP A 84 -7.89 15.20 -6.73
C ASP A 84 -6.69 16.10 -7.08
N ALA A 85 -5.46 15.60 -6.89
CA ALA A 85 -4.23 16.21 -7.39
C ALA A 85 -3.98 15.95 -8.89
N GLY A 86 -4.87 15.24 -9.59
CA GLY A 86 -4.79 15.00 -11.03
C GLY A 86 -3.98 13.76 -11.44
N HIS A 87 -3.61 12.90 -10.50
CA HIS A 87 -2.91 11.65 -10.77
C HIS A 87 -3.88 10.51 -11.09
N GLU A 88 -3.40 9.54 -11.87
CA GLU A 88 -4.17 8.35 -12.20
C GLU A 88 -4.13 7.33 -11.05
N ILE A 89 -5.29 6.77 -10.69
CA ILE A 89 -5.33 5.67 -9.71
C ILE A 89 -4.97 4.36 -10.39
N LEU A 90 -3.90 3.73 -9.91
CA LEU A 90 -3.32 2.50 -10.46
C LEU A 90 -2.99 1.51 -9.32
N PRO A 91 -3.18 0.19 -9.57
CA PRO A 91 -3.68 -0.42 -10.80
C PRO A 91 -5.17 -0.14 -11.06
N ASP A 92 -5.65 -0.48 -12.25
CA ASP A 92 -7.05 -0.23 -12.64
C ASP A 92 -8.10 -0.82 -11.68
N ALA A 93 -7.75 -1.90 -10.99
CA ALA A 93 -8.62 -2.50 -9.97
C ALA A 93 -8.94 -1.55 -8.81
N ASP A 94 -8.08 -0.56 -8.56
CA ASP A 94 -8.22 0.40 -7.47
C ASP A 94 -8.97 1.67 -7.90
N LYS A 95 -9.26 1.88 -9.20
CA LYS A 95 -10.02 3.04 -9.70
C LYS A 95 -11.40 3.19 -9.03
N ALA A 96 -11.99 2.09 -8.60
CA ALA A 96 -13.28 2.08 -7.91
C ALA A 96 -13.16 2.17 -6.38
N PHE A 97 -12.10 2.80 -5.85
CA PHE A 97 -11.74 2.81 -4.43
C PHE A 97 -12.83 3.38 -3.49
N GLU A 98 -13.74 4.21 -3.98
CA GLU A 98 -14.87 4.73 -3.19
C GLU A 98 -16.06 3.77 -3.11
N SER A 99 -16.06 2.69 -3.91
CA SER A 99 -17.18 1.74 -3.95
C SER A 99 -17.24 0.81 -2.74
N ASP A 100 -18.45 0.41 -2.36
CA ASP A 100 -18.65 -0.61 -1.32
C ASP A 100 -17.98 -1.95 -1.66
N LYS A 101 -17.88 -2.26 -2.94
CA LYS A 101 -17.19 -3.48 -3.41
C LYS A 101 -15.72 -3.41 -3.07
N TYR A 102 -15.05 -2.30 -3.36
CA TYR A 102 -13.64 -2.09 -3.04
C TYR A 102 -13.42 -2.20 -1.52
N ARG A 103 -14.21 -1.49 -0.72
CA ARG A 103 -14.15 -1.54 0.76
C ARG A 103 -14.25 -2.97 1.29
N LYS A 104 -15.18 -3.76 0.76
CA LYS A 104 -15.37 -5.17 1.16
C LYS A 104 -14.17 -6.04 0.76
N VAL A 105 -13.61 -5.84 -0.44
CA VAL A 105 -12.44 -6.60 -0.93
C VAL A 105 -11.20 -6.28 -0.09
N CYS A 106 -10.88 -5.00 0.10
CA CYS A 106 -9.72 -4.58 0.90
C CYS A 106 -9.84 -5.03 2.36
N LEU A 107 -11.04 -4.92 2.96
CA LEU A 107 -11.26 -5.41 4.32
C LEU A 107 -11.05 -6.93 4.43
N ARG A 108 -11.50 -7.71 3.44
CA ARG A 108 -11.25 -9.15 3.40
C ARG A 108 -9.76 -9.47 3.28
N PHE A 109 -9.04 -8.71 2.46
CA PHE A 109 -7.60 -8.83 2.30
C PHE A 109 -6.86 -8.56 3.63
N PHE A 110 -7.15 -7.46 4.31
CA PHE A 110 -6.53 -7.15 5.60
C PHE A 110 -6.91 -8.15 6.70
N LYS A 111 -8.16 -8.67 6.70
CA LYS A 111 -8.55 -9.77 7.58
C LYS A 111 -7.74 -11.04 7.33
N LEU A 112 -7.49 -11.38 6.07
CA LEU A 112 -6.67 -12.54 5.71
C LEU A 112 -5.23 -12.35 6.18
N MET A 113 -4.65 -11.16 5.98
CA MET A 113 -3.30 -10.81 6.47
C MET A 113 -3.23 -10.92 7.99
N ALA A 114 -4.21 -10.40 8.72
CA ALA A 114 -4.25 -10.48 10.19
C ALA A 114 -4.51 -11.93 10.72
N ALA A 115 -5.12 -12.79 9.92
CA ALA A 115 -5.45 -14.15 10.35
C ALA A 115 -4.38 -15.21 10.03
N THR A 116 -3.48 -14.93 9.10
CA THR A 116 -2.56 -15.92 8.53
C THR A 116 -1.10 -15.47 8.60
N SER A 117 -0.17 -16.37 8.25
CA SER A 117 1.25 -16.04 8.07
C SER A 117 1.52 -15.13 6.85
N LEU A 118 0.52 -14.93 5.99
CA LEU A 118 0.64 -14.04 4.84
C LEU A 118 0.99 -12.62 5.25
N GLY A 119 0.36 -12.12 6.33
CA GLY A 119 0.65 -10.78 6.86
C GLY A 119 2.09 -10.61 7.33
N LYS A 120 2.70 -11.66 7.90
CA LYS A 120 4.11 -11.63 8.26
C LYS A 120 4.98 -11.45 7.03
N VAL A 121 4.83 -12.32 6.03
CA VAL A 121 5.67 -12.35 4.83
C VAL A 121 5.45 -11.15 3.90
N CYS A 122 4.21 -10.68 3.80
CA CYS A 122 3.87 -9.61 2.84
C CYS A 122 3.97 -8.19 3.41
N ALA A 123 3.95 -8.03 4.75
CA ALA A 123 3.95 -6.72 5.36
C ALA A 123 4.91 -6.62 6.54
N SER A 124 4.76 -7.46 7.59
CA SER A 124 5.49 -7.24 8.83
C SER A 124 7.00 -7.36 8.70
N ASP A 125 7.50 -8.36 7.99
CA ASP A 125 8.94 -8.56 7.84
C ASP A 125 9.59 -7.38 7.13
N HIS A 126 8.92 -6.82 6.11
CA HIS A 126 9.40 -5.63 5.39
C HIS A 126 9.27 -4.37 6.28
N ALA A 127 8.09 -4.06 6.80
CA ALA A 127 7.85 -2.86 7.58
C ALA A 127 8.76 -2.77 8.80
N MET A 128 8.99 -3.88 9.50
CA MET A 128 9.84 -3.91 10.70
C MET A 128 11.33 -3.81 10.38
N SER A 129 11.78 -4.23 9.19
CA SER A 129 13.18 -4.11 8.77
C SER A 129 13.49 -2.78 8.04
N ALA A 130 12.47 -2.09 7.51
CA ALA A 130 12.59 -0.88 6.71
C ALA A 130 11.89 0.33 7.35
N THR A 131 12.04 0.52 8.66
CA THR A 131 11.35 1.59 9.41
C THR A 131 11.69 2.99 8.91
N ASP A 132 12.94 3.23 8.52
CA ASP A 132 13.37 4.53 7.99
C ASP A 132 12.76 4.81 6.61
N GLU A 133 12.65 3.78 5.77
CA GLU A 133 11.97 3.86 4.47
C GLU A 133 10.48 4.17 4.64
N MET A 134 9.79 3.44 5.53
CA MET A 134 8.38 3.67 5.79
C MET A 134 8.11 5.05 6.43
N SER A 135 9.03 5.54 7.27
CA SER A 135 8.97 6.90 7.82
C SER A 135 9.14 7.95 6.73
N ALA A 136 10.07 7.75 5.80
CA ALA A 136 10.26 8.63 4.65
C ALA A 136 9.02 8.64 3.74
N LEU A 137 8.48 7.47 3.38
CA LEU A 137 7.27 7.35 2.57
C LEU A 137 6.07 8.06 3.24
N ASN A 138 5.87 7.86 4.53
CA ASN A 138 4.79 8.53 5.26
C ASN A 138 4.96 10.05 5.26
N ARG A 139 6.17 10.54 5.50
CA ARG A 139 6.46 11.98 5.46
C ARG A 139 6.20 12.56 4.07
N ASP A 140 6.68 11.90 3.03
CA ASP A 140 6.57 12.38 1.65
C ASP A 140 5.09 12.35 1.19
N LEU A 141 4.32 11.32 1.56
CA LEU A 141 2.87 11.27 1.31
C LEU A 141 2.13 12.39 2.04
N LYS A 142 2.46 12.68 3.31
CA LYS A 142 1.85 13.78 4.05
C LYS A 142 2.17 15.13 3.43
N GLN A 143 3.42 15.35 3.01
CA GLN A 143 3.79 16.57 2.29
C GLN A 143 2.98 16.71 0.99
N PHE A 144 2.78 15.60 0.26
CA PHE A 144 1.94 15.59 -0.92
C PHE A 144 0.47 15.91 -0.59
N PHE A 145 -0.08 15.32 0.46
CA PHE A 145 -1.46 15.58 0.89
C PHE A 145 -1.66 17.04 1.32
N ASP A 146 -0.76 17.57 2.14
CA ASP A 146 -0.81 18.95 2.63
C ASP A 146 -0.65 19.95 1.48
N ALA A 147 0.26 19.71 0.54
CA ALA A 147 0.48 20.57 -0.63
C ALA A 147 -0.75 20.64 -1.57
N ASN A 148 -1.59 19.61 -1.55
CA ASN A 148 -2.81 19.53 -2.37
C ASN A 148 -4.08 19.83 -1.54
N GLY A 149 -3.96 20.28 -0.29
CA GLY A 149 -5.09 20.65 0.56
C GLY A 149 -6.01 19.47 0.92
N ALA A 150 -5.48 18.26 0.93
CA ALA A 150 -6.27 17.07 1.21
C ALA A 150 -6.61 16.95 2.70
N ASP A 151 -7.78 16.39 3.01
CA ASP A 151 -8.17 16.00 4.36
C ASP A 151 -7.96 14.50 4.56
N TYR A 152 -7.15 14.12 5.58
CA TYR A 152 -6.77 12.74 5.86
C TYR A 152 -6.75 12.42 7.37
N PRO A 153 -7.88 12.61 8.08
CA PRO A 153 -7.95 12.45 9.53
C PRO A 153 -7.71 11.03 9.99
N VAL A 154 -8.20 10.02 9.25
CA VAL A 154 -8.03 8.60 9.62
C VAL A 154 -6.57 8.16 9.46
N TRP A 155 -5.89 8.65 8.42
CA TRP A 155 -4.44 8.44 8.26
C TRP A 155 -3.67 8.97 9.47
N ARG A 156 -3.93 10.23 9.88
CA ARG A 156 -3.30 10.84 11.06
C ARG A 156 -3.61 10.08 12.36
N GLU A 157 -4.81 9.53 12.48
CA GLU A 157 -5.19 8.71 13.63
C GLU A 157 -4.35 7.42 13.71
N LEU A 158 -4.21 6.71 12.58
CA LEU A 158 -3.40 5.49 12.51
C LEU A 158 -1.92 5.78 12.75
N GLU A 159 -1.39 6.87 12.18
CA GLU A 159 -0.01 7.31 12.38
C GLU A 159 0.33 7.52 13.86
N LYS A 160 -0.56 8.18 14.62
CA LYS A 160 -0.36 8.42 16.07
C LYS A 160 -0.18 7.14 16.89
N GLU A 161 -0.72 6.03 16.40
CA GLU A 161 -0.62 4.74 17.07
C GLU A 161 0.71 4.00 16.80
N CYS A 162 1.56 4.53 15.91
CA CYS A 162 2.83 3.89 15.52
C CYS A 162 3.97 4.12 16.53
N GLY A 163 3.85 5.11 17.42
CA GLY A 163 4.76 5.36 18.53
C GLY A 163 6.21 5.56 18.08
N LYS A 164 7.12 4.71 18.60
CA LYS A 164 8.57 4.81 18.37
C LYS A 164 9.07 4.51 16.95
N TYR A 165 8.21 3.94 16.10
CA TYR A 165 8.63 3.45 14.78
C TYR A 165 8.63 4.54 13.71
N LEU A 166 7.80 5.59 13.86
CA LEU A 166 7.80 6.73 12.96
C LEU A 166 8.49 7.92 13.65
N LYS A 167 9.56 8.41 13.03
CA LYS A 167 10.36 9.55 13.50
C LYS A 167 10.12 10.77 12.63
#